data_35c68bf9b621dffb11ac5ef98a8327fd
#
_entry.id   35c68bf9b621dffb11ac5ef98a8327fd
#
_cell.length_a   1.000
_cell.length_b   1.000
_cell.length_c   1.000
_cell.angle_alpha   90.00
_cell.angle_beta   90.00
_cell.angle_gamma   90.00
#
_symmetry.space_group_name_H-M   'P 1'
#
loop_
_entity.id
_entity.type
_entity.pdbx_description
1 polymer ?
#
loop_
_entity_poly.entity_id
_entity_poly.type
_entity_poly.pdbx_seq_one_letter_code
_entity_poly.pdbx_strand_id
1 'polypeptide(L)'
;KLIKFPVYLSAGQEFIASTIAEKISELKISPDIFIQHRGHSTYLAFGGSIDQLIDEMLGRKTGCALGMGGSASIQCKEKNIFGHDGLMGNQVPIGVGACFASKCPTIVFVGDSAAEEDYCLSAIGWASTKKLPILFVVEDNNLSILTEKKVRRNWEMHDVAKGMQVKSFNISDDPLIINKHLQNVFDFPLLLNINTVRKFWHAGAGTDGENFDRYEEELKYFGDEGNAIDKHNKNLVLDAWQRQLEKQ
;
A
#
# COMPACT_ATOMS: atom_id res chain seq x y z
N LYS A 1 -16.50 -15.67 -16.58
CA LYS A 1 -15.63 -14.98 -15.64
C LYS A 1 -16.34 -13.72 -15.16
N LEU A 2 -16.49 -13.53 -13.85
CA LEU A 2 -17.10 -12.33 -13.27
C LEU A 2 -16.14 -11.13 -13.40
N ILE A 3 -14.88 -11.31 -13.03
CA ILE A 3 -13.82 -10.28 -13.15
C ILE A 3 -13.13 -10.44 -14.51
N LYS A 4 -13.02 -9.35 -15.27
CA LYS A 4 -12.57 -9.34 -16.67
C LYS A 4 -11.21 -8.68 -16.89
N PHE A 5 -10.53 -8.27 -15.83
CA PHE A 5 -9.23 -7.59 -15.87
C PHE A 5 -8.24 -8.25 -14.90
N PRO A 6 -6.95 -7.95 -14.99
CA PRO A 6 -5.94 -8.41 -14.04
C PRO A 6 -6.25 -7.92 -12.63
N VAL A 7 -6.02 -8.78 -11.64
CA VAL A 7 -6.22 -8.45 -10.21
C VAL A 7 -4.87 -8.47 -9.51
N TYR A 8 -4.57 -7.38 -8.82
CA TYR A 8 -3.32 -7.17 -8.08
C TYR A 8 -3.60 -7.32 -6.58
N LEU A 9 -3.39 -8.54 -6.06
CA LEU A 9 -3.68 -8.86 -4.67
C LEU A 9 -2.56 -8.36 -3.75
N SER A 10 -2.93 -7.82 -2.59
CA SER A 10 -1.99 -7.35 -1.56
C SER A 10 -1.55 -8.46 -0.60
N ALA A 11 -1.94 -9.71 -0.86
CA ALA A 11 -1.65 -10.85 0.01
C ALA A 11 -0.14 -10.99 0.27
N GLY A 12 0.22 -11.06 1.54
CA GLY A 12 1.58 -11.04 2.06
C GLY A 12 2.11 -9.67 2.46
N GLN A 13 1.41 -8.58 2.11
CA GLN A 13 1.81 -7.19 2.39
C GLN A 13 0.81 -6.43 3.27
N GLU A 14 -0.18 -7.11 3.83
CA GLU A 14 -1.32 -6.50 4.53
C GLU A 14 -0.93 -5.72 5.76
N PHE A 15 0.07 -6.20 6.51
CA PHE A 15 0.49 -5.60 7.78
C PHE A 15 1.12 -4.22 7.62
N ILE A 16 1.68 -3.91 6.45
CA ILE A 16 2.24 -2.58 6.19
C ILE A 16 1.14 -1.52 6.27
N ALA A 17 0.10 -1.70 5.48
CA ALA A 17 -0.99 -0.73 5.39
C ALA A 17 -1.81 -0.66 6.69
N SER A 18 -2.13 -1.82 7.30
CA SER A 18 -2.94 -1.88 8.52
C SER A 18 -2.23 -1.23 9.70
N THR A 19 -0.94 -1.51 9.91
CA THR A 19 -0.15 -0.91 11.00
C THR A 19 -0.01 0.61 10.85
N ILE A 20 0.23 1.08 9.61
CA ILE A 20 0.32 2.52 9.36
C ILE A 20 -1.05 3.19 9.59
N ALA A 21 -2.14 2.59 9.09
CA ALA A 21 -3.48 3.12 9.27
C ALA A 21 -3.89 3.21 10.74
N GLU A 22 -3.60 2.18 11.53
CA GLU A 22 -3.82 2.17 12.98
C GLU A 22 -3.07 3.33 13.65
N LYS A 23 -1.77 3.48 13.36
CA LYS A 23 -0.97 4.56 13.92
C LYS A 23 -1.49 5.95 13.55
N ILE A 24 -1.90 6.16 12.33
CA ILE A 24 -2.49 7.40 11.86
C ILE A 24 -3.82 7.70 12.59
N SER A 25 -4.63 6.67 12.82
CA SER A 25 -5.86 6.77 13.60
C SER A 25 -5.60 7.16 15.05
N GLU A 26 -4.61 6.55 15.72
CA GLU A 26 -4.18 6.92 17.06
C GLU A 26 -3.75 8.40 17.16
N LEU A 27 -3.02 8.88 16.15
CA LEU A 27 -2.56 10.27 16.07
C LEU A 27 -3.68 11.24 15.70
N LYS A 28 -4.86 10.75 15.32
CA LYS A 28 -6.02 11.55 14.86
C LYS A 28 -5.69 12.49 13.71
N ILE A 29 -4.84 12.01 12.79
CA ILE A 29 -4.43 12.75 11.60
C ILE A 29 -5.25 12.22 10.41
N SER A 30 -5.59 13.11 9.47
CA SER A 30 -6.24 12.76 8.20
C SER A 30 -5.31 13.14 7.05
N PRO A 31 -4.39 12.26 6.65
CA PRO A 31 -3.45 12.54 5.57
C PRO A 31 -4.08 12.38 4.19
N ASP A 32 -3.43 12.97 3.18
CA ASP A 32 -3.63 12.58 1.79
C ASP A 32 -2.85 11.28 1.53
N ILE A 33 -3.50 10.28 0.91
CA ILE A 33 -2.94 8.93 0.74
C ILE A 33 -2.86 8.60 -0.75
N PHE A 34 -1.65 8.43 -1.25
CA PHE A 34 -1.39 8.05 -2.64
C PHE A 34 -0.98 6.58 -2.69
N ILE A 35 -1.79 5.76 -3.36
CA ILE A 35 -1.62 4.30 -3.37
C ILE A 35 -1.07 3.79 -4.69
N GLN A 36 -0.35 2.68 -4.63
CA GLN A 36 0.11 1.96 -5.80
C GLN A 36 -0.98 1.00 -6.36
N HIS A 37 -0.68 0.36 -7.49
CA HIS A 37 -1.58 -0.57 -8.16
C HIS A 37 -2.00 -1.80 -7.31
N ARG A 38 -1.19 -2.20 -6.31
CA ARG A 38 -1.47 -3.26 -5.33
C ARG A 38 -2.08 -2.68 -4.04
N GLY A 39 -3.10 -1.85 -4.20
CA GLY A 39 -3.60 -0.98 -3.14
C GLY A 39 -4.81 -1.49 -2.36
N HIS A 40 -5.25 -2.76 -2.52
CA HIS A 40 -6.46 -3.26 -1.86
C HIS A 40 -6.37 -3.18 -0.32
N SER A 41 -5.23 -3.62 0.26
CA SER A 41 -5.00 -3.54 1.70
C SER A 41 -4.98 -2.10 2.19
N THR A 42 -4.30 -1.20 1.48
CA THR A 42 -4.25 0.22 1.83
C THR A 42 -5.63 0.86 1.76
N TYR A 43 -6.38 0.60 0.68
CA TYR A 43 -7.75 1.11 0.53
C TYR A 43 -8.65 0.69 1.70
N LEU A 44 -8.64 -0.59 2.07
CA LEU A 44 -9.46 -1.10 3.17
C LEU A 44 -8.97 -0.62 4.54
N ALA A 45 -7.66 -0.63 4.79
CA ALA A 45 -7.08 -0.21 6.08
C ALA A 45 -7.38 1.25 6.40
N PHE A 46 -7.40 2.13 5.40
CA PHE A 46 -7.75 3.54 5.57
C PHE A 46 -9.25 3.83 5.43
N GLY A 47 -10.09 2.79 5.50
CA GLY A 47 -11.54 2.91 5.63
C GLY A 47 -12.31 3.03 4.32
N GLY A 48 -11.73 2.57 3.22
CA GLY A 48 -12.45 2.35 1.97
C GLY A 48 -13.53 1.27 2.12
N SER A 49 -14.64 1.43 1.41
CA SER A 49 -15.79 0.50 1.50
C SER A 49 -15.50 -0.81 0.78
N ILE A 50 -15.65 -1.94 1.48
CA ILE A 50 -15.54 -3.27 0.89
C ILE A 50 -16.59 -3.49 -0.21
N ASP A 51 -17.81 -2.99 -0.02
CA ASP A 51 -18.89 -3.14 -0.99
C ASP A 51 -18.56 -2.37 -2.29
N GLN A 52 -18.01 -1.15 -2.17
CA GLN A 52 -17.55 -0.37 -3.33
C GLN A 52 -16.35 -1.00 -4.02
N LEU A 53 -15.43 -1.61 -3.27
CA LEU A 53 -14.30 -2.35 -3.85
C LEU A 53 -14.78 -3.57 -4.64
N ILE A 54 -15.74 -4.33 -4.11
CA ILE A 54 -16.33 -5.48 -4.82
C ILE A 54 -17.06 -5.01 -6.09
N ASP A 55 -17.85 -3.94 -5.99
CA ASP A 55 -18.54 -3.39 -7.17
C ASP A 55 -17.56 -2.90 -8.23
N GLU A 56 -16.41 -2.34 -7.82
CA GLU A 56 -15.31 -2.00 -8.74
C GLU A 56 -14.74 -3.25 -9.44
N MET A 57 -14.52 -4.34 -8.68
CA MET A 57 -14.07 -5.61 -9.25
C MET A 57 -15.09 -6.22 -10.22
N LEU A 58 -16.36 -5.92 -10.05
CA LEU A 58 -17.44 -6.33 -10.95
C LEU A 58 -17.67 -5.35 -12.13
N GLY A 59 -16.95 -4.24 -12.19
CA GLY A 59 -17.06 -3.21 -13.23
C GLY A 59 -18.36 -2.40 -13.14
N ARG A 60 -18.89 -2.20 -11.93
CA ARG A 60 -20.15 -1.49 -11.71
C ARG A 60 -19.93 0.00 -11.44
N LYS A 61 -20.88 0.84 -11.84
CA LYS A 61 -20.83 2.29 -11.57
C LYS A 61 -20.90 2.67 -10.09
N THR A 62 -21.29 1.74 -9.23
CA THR A 62 -21.31 1.87 -7.76
C THR A 62 -19.95 1.53 -7.14
N GLY A 63 -18.97 1.12 -7.95
CA GLY A 63 -17.59 0.89 -7.53
C GLY A 63 -16.86 2.17 -7.13
N CYS A 64 -15.78 2.03 -6.39
CA CYS A 64 -15.00 3.15 -5.83
C CYS A 64 -14.33 4.04 -6.90
N ALA A 65 -14.16 3.53 -8.13
CA ALA A 65 -13.71 4.28 -9.30
C ALA A 65 -14.73 4.19 -10.46
N LEU A 66 -16.03 4.09 -10.13
CA LEU A 66 -17.15 4.02 -11.07
C LEU A 66 -17.09 2.83 -12.02
N GLY A 67 -16.41 1.74 -11.64
CA GLY A 67 -16.20 0.54 -12.44
C GLY A 67 -15.17 0.68 -13.55
N MET A 68 -14.39 1.76 -13.55
CA MET A 68 -13.38 2.05 -14.58
C MET A 68 -11.94 1.83 -14.11
N GLY A 69 -11.69 1.80 -12.81
CA GLY A 69 -10.35 1.66 -12.23
C GLY A 69 -9.87 0.21 -12.14
N GLY A 70 -10.79 -0.73 -12.09
CA GLY A 70 -10.48 -2.14 -11.88
C GLY A 70 -9.73 -2.38 -10.57
N SER A 71 -8.80 -3.33 -10.58
CA SER A 71 -8.01 -3.67 -9.39
C SER A 71 -6.90 -2.66 -9.07
N ALA A 72 -6.43 -1.92 -10.06
CA ALA A 72 -5.22 -1.10 -9.93
C ALA A 72 -5.51 0.35 -9.51
N SER A 73 -6.58 0.95 -10.06
CA SER A 73 -6.85 2.39 -9.93
C SER A 73 -8.02 2.67 -8.99
N ILE A 74 -8.00 2.04 -7.82
CA ILE A 74 -9.01 2.23 -6.78
C ILE A 74 -8.77 3.53 -6.02
N GLN A 75 -9.83 4.21 -5.61
CA GLN A 75 -9.74 5.48 -4.90
C GLN A 75 -10.93 5.69 -3.95
N CYS A 76 -10.78 6.60 -2.98
CA CYS A 76 -11.86 7.00 -2.09
C CYS A 76 -11.69 8.47 -1.69
N LYS A 77 -12.45 9.34 -2.32
CA LYS A 77 -12.36 10.79 -2.11
C LYS A 77 -12.67 11.16 -0.65
N GLU A 78 -13.67 10.51 -0.05
CA GLU A 78 -14.12 10.77 1.33
C GLU A 78 -13.07 10.39 2.37
N LYS A 79 -12.08 9.60 1.97
CA LYS A 79 -10.94 9.14 2.80
C LYS A 79 -9.61 9.72 2.34
N ASN A 80 -9.61 10.66 1.40
CA ASN A 80 -8.42 11.22 0.79
C ASN A 80 -7.48 10.15 0.19
N ILE A 81 -8.04 9.08 -0.38
CA ILE A 81 -7.29 8.01 -1.04
C ILE A 81 -7.29 8.28 -2.54
N PHE A 82 -6.10 8.53 -3.09
CA PHE A 82 -5.84 8.77 -4.50
C PHE A 82 -5.23 7.53 -5.16
N GLY A 83 -5.90 7.04 -6.17
CA GLY A 83 -5.55 5.81 -6.86
C GLY A 83 -4.36 5.95 -7.81
N HIS A 84 -3.85 4.79 -8.22
CA HIS A 84 -2.84 4.68 -9.27
C HIS A 84 -3.40 5.10 -10.63
N ASP A 85 -2.62 5.86 -11.39
CA ASP A 85 -3.02 6.44 -12.68
C ASP A 85 -2.57 5.64 -13.91
N GLY A 86 -1.87 4.51 -13.69
CA GLY A 86 -1.36 3.64 -14.76
C GLY A 86 0.14 3.76 -15.01
N LEU A 87 0.79 4.86 -14.64
CA LEU A 87 2.24 5.02 -14.73
C LEU A 87 2.91 4.64 -13.42
N MET A 88 3.78 3.62 -13.44
CA MET A 88 4.46 3.11 -12.25
C MET A 88 5.28 4.22 -11.57
N GLY A 89 5.05 4.42 -10.27
CA GLY A 89 5.77 5.42 -9.48
C GLY A 89 5.23 6.85 -9.56
N ASN A 90 4.34 7.17 -10.49
CA ASN A 90 3.86 8.54 -10.70
C ASN A 90 3.14 9.15 -9.48
N GLN A 91 2.57 8.31 -8.62
CA GLN A 91 1.98 8.75 -7.35
C GLN A 91 3.01 9.44 -6.43
N VAL A 92 4.32 9.19 -6.60
CA VAL A 92 5.37 9.83 -5.78
C VAL A 92 5.48 11.33 -6.09
N PRO A 93 5.77 11.78 -7.33
CA PRO A 93 5.81 13.20 -7.65
C PRO A 93 4.44 13.89 -7.48
N ILE A 94 3.33 13.20 -7.75
CA ILE A 94 1.99 13.75 -7.54
C ILE A 94 1.74 14.00 -6.05
N GLY A 95 2.01 13.02 -5.18
CA GLY A 95 1.87 13.16 -3.73
C GLY A 95 2.77 14.24 -3.15
N VAL A 96 4.00 14.35 -3.63
CA VAL A 96 4.93 15.43 -3.24
C VAL A 96 4.39 16.80 -3.64
N GLY A 97 3.85 16.92 -4.86
CA GLY A 97 3.22 18.15 -5.34
C GLY A 97 1.98 18.55 -4.54
N ALA A 98 1.11 17.58 -4.24
CA ALA A 98 -0.07 17.77 -3.40
C ALA A 98 0.31 18.21 -1.99
N CYS A 99 1.24 17.51 -1.35
CA CYS A 99 1.76 17.86 -0.02
C CYS A 99 2.37 19.27 0.00
N PHE A 100 3.11 19.64 -1.03
CA PHE A 100 3.69 20.99 -1.11
C PHE A 100 2.63 22.08 -1.21
N ALA A 101 1.58 21.85 -1.99
CA ALA A 101 0.51 22.81 -2.20
C ALA A 101 -0.40 22.93 -0.98
N SER A 102 -0.86 21.80 -0.42
CA SER A 102 -1.82 21.76 0.69
C SER A 102 -1.18 21.94 2.06
N LYS A 103 0.08 21.56 2.23
CA LYS A 103 0.78 21.39 3.51
C LYS A 103 0.14 20.31 4.40
N CYS A 104 -0.75 19.50 3.86
CA CYS A 104 -1.35 18.37 4.58
C CYS A 104 -0.32 17.24 4.73
N PRO A 105 -0.31 16.54 5.88
CA PRO A 105 0.40 15.28 6.00
C PRO A 105 0.05 14.35 4.84
N THR A 106 1.04 13.72 4.24
CA THR A 106 0.84 12.90 3.05
C THR A 106 1.55 11.56 3.19
N ILE A 107 0.91 10.49 2.75
CA ILE A 107 1.49 9.14 2.68
C ILE A 107 1.51 8.69 1.23
N VAL A 108 2.65 8.20 0.77
CA VAL A 108 2.80 7.67 -0.58
C VAL A 108 3.28 6.23 -0.51
N PHE A 109 2.47 5.30 -0.99
CA PHE A 109 2.84 3.89 -1.15
C PHE A 109 3.40 3.66 -2.55
N VAL A 110 4.53 2.98 -2.64
CA VAL A 110 5.20 2.67 -3.91
C VAL A 110 5.89 1.32 -3.83
N GLY A 111 5.88 0.55 -4.90
CA GLY A 111 6.63 -0.71 -4.98
C GLY A 111 8.14 -0.46 -5.17
N ASP A 112 8.97 -1.44 -4.78
CA ASP A 112 10.42 -1.35 -4.83
C ASP A 112 10.98 -1.01 -6.22
N SER A 113 10.41 -1.56 -7.28
CA SER A 113 10.86 -1.25 -8.64
C SER A 113 10.36 0.10 -9.15
N ALA A 114 9.14 0.49 -8.80
CA ALA A 114 8.60 1.79 -9.18
C ALA A 114 9.31 2.96 -8.47
N ALA A 115 9.85 2.71 -7.28
CA ALA A 115 10.64 3.71 -6.56
C ALA A 115 12.00 4.03 -7.23
N GLU A 116 12.47 3.17 -8.16
CA GLU A 116 13.72 3.37 -8.92
C GLU A 116 13.58 4.41 -10.04
N GLU A 117 12.36 4.76 -10.43
CA GLU A 117 12.11 5.70 -11.50
C GLU A 117 12.72 7.07 -11.18
N ASP A 118 13.29 7.73 -12.19
CA ASP A 118 14.03 8.97 -12.04
C ASP A 118 13.17 10.11 -11.46
N TYR A 119 11.90 10.19 -11.86
CA TYR A 119 10.95 11.15 -11.31
C TYR A 119 10.58 10.87 -9.84
N CYS A 120 10.64 9.61 -9.39
CA CYS A 120 10.46 9.25 -7.98
C CYS A 120 11.64 9.74 -7.15
N LEU A 121 12.87 9.44 -7.59
CA LEU A 121 14.09 9.86 -6.92
C LEU A 121 14.17 11.38 -6.83
N SER A 122 13.89 12.09 -7.91
CA SER A 122 13.88 13.55 -7.94
C SER A 122 12.85 14.14 -6.98
N ALA A 123 11.63 13.55 -6.92
CA ALA A 123 10.56 14.01 -6.05
C ALA A 123 10.91 13.79 -4.56
N ILE A 124 11.50 12.64 -4.20
CA ILE A 124 11.95 12.35 -2.84
C ILE A 124 13.01 13.37 -2.39
N GLY A 125 14.01 13.65 -3.24
CA GLY A 125 15.05 14.64 -2.95
C GLY A 125 14.48 16.07 -2.81
N TRP A 126 13.49 16.41 -3.64
CA TRP A 126 12.82 17.71 -3.56
C TRP A 126 11.96 17.84 -2.29
N ALA A 127 11.26 16.78 -1.88
CA ALA A 127 10.50 16.76 -0.64
C ALA A 127 11.40 17.02 0.58
N SER A 128 12.61 16.46 0.59
CA SER A 128 13.64 16.73 1.60
C SER A 128 14.01 18.22 1.64
N THR A 129 14.34 18.79 0.48
CA THR A 129 14.68 20.22 0.35
C THR A 129 13.58 21.14 0.90
N LYS A 130 12.32 20.76 0.70
CA LYS A 130 11.14 21.51 1.15
C LYS A 130 10.66 21.14 2.55
N LYS A 131 11.28 20.17 3.21
CA LYS A 131 10.93 19.68 4.56
C LYS A 131 9.44 19.35 4.66
N LEU A 132 8.93 18.60 3.67
CA LEU A 132 7.49 18.30 3.60
C LEU A 132 7.08 17.27 4.67
N PRO A 133 5.86 17.37 5.24
CA PRO A 133 5.30 16.38 6.16
C PRO A 133 4.82 15.13 5.37
N ILE A 134 5.76 14.35 4.87
CA ILE A 134 5.47 13.23 3.96
C ILE A 134 6.15 11.94 4.40
N LEU A 135 5.38 10.85 4.35
CA LEU A 135 5.86 9.48 4.53
C LEU A 135 5.88 8.76 3.19
N PHE A 136 7.06 8.30 2.78
CA PHE A 136 7.22 7.37 1.66
C PHE A 136 7.30 5.95 2.19
N VAL A 137 6.41 5.08 1.72
CA VAL A 137 6.34 3.66 2.07
C VAL A 137 6.73 2.86 0.83
N VAL A 138 7.93 2.32 0.84
CA VAL A 138 8.40 1.42 -0.22
C VAL A 138 8.07 -0.01 0.19
N GLU A 139 7.10 -0.62 -0.47
CA GLU A 139 6.73 -2.03 -0.29
C GLU A 139 7.71 -2.90 -1.10
N ASP A 140 8.79 -3.30 -0.44
CA ASP A 140 9.91 -4.02 -1.07
C ASP A 140 9.69 -5.54 -1.00
N ASN A 141 9.05 -6.08 -2.03
CA ASN A 141 8.87 -7.52 -2.20
C ASN A 141 9.95 -8.16 -3.08
N ASN A 142 11.04 -7.43 -3.36
CA ASN A 142 12.18 -7.88 -4.16
C ASN A 142 11.86 -8.14 -5.65
N LEU A 143 10.66 -7.83 -6.15
CA LEU A 143 10.22 -8.23 -7.48
C LEU A 143 9.64 -7.07 -8.30
N SER A 144 10.16 -6.88 -9.51
CA SER A 144 9.49 -6.16 -10.60
C SER A 144 8.87 -7.18 -11.55
N ILE A 145 7.55 -7.34 -11.51
CA ILE A 145 6.83 -8.45 -12.15
C ILE A 145 7.43 -9.77 -11.67
N LEU A 146 8.46 -10.30 -12.34
CA LEU A 146 9.19 -11.54 -12.01
C LEU A 146 10.71 -11.32 -11.89
N THR A 147 11.18 -10.09 -12.08
CA THR A 147 12.61 -9.77 -12.07
C THR A 147 13.04 -9.37 -10.66
N GLU A 148 13.99 -10.10 -10.09
CA GLU A 148 14.52 -9.81 -8.77
C GLU A 148 15.29 -8.47 -8.72
N LYS A 149 15.25 -7.81 -7.57
CA LYS A 149 15.93 -6.52 -7.33
C LYS A 149 17.43 -6.58 -7.67
N LYS A 150 18.13 -7.66 -7.32
CA LYS A 150 19.58 -7.84 -7.60
C LYS A 150 19.95 -7.80 -9.09
N VAL A 151 18.99 -8.06 -9.99
CA VAL A 151 19.18 -7.96 -11.45
C VAL A 151 19.04 -6.53 -11.93
N ARG A 152 18.22 -5.73 -11.25
CA ARG A 152 17.88 -4.34 -11.63
C ARG A 152 18.83 -3.31 -11.03
N ARG A 153 19.29 -3.53 -9.77
CA ARG A 153 20.13 -2.59 -9.04
C ARG A 153 21.00 -3.28 -7.98
N ASN A 154 22.08 -2.62 -7.62
CA ASN A 154 23.02 -3.01 -6.57
C ASN A 154 23.07 -2.03 -5.38
N TRP A 155 22.04 -1.20 -5.24
CA TRP A 155 21.91 -0.19 -4.20
C TRP A 155 20.54 -0.31 -3.52
N GLU A 156 20.43 0.23 -2.32
CA GLU A 156 19.20 0.19 -1.54
C GLU A 156 18.51 1.56 -1.48
N MET A 157 17.19 1.57 -1.57
CA MET A 157 16.40 2.80 -1.63
C MET A 157 16.60 3.68 -0.38
N HIS A 158 16.68 3.05 0.81
CA HIS A 158 16.88 3.81 2.05
C HIS A 158 18.24 4.50 2.10
N ASP A 159 19.29 3.95 1.48
CA ASP A 159 20.61 4.60 1.42
C ASP A 159 20.59 5.78 0.46
N VAL A 160 19.93 5.66 -0.68
CA VAL A 160 19.75 6.77 -1.63
C VAL A 160 18.98 7.92 -0.97
N ALA A 161 17.86 7.62 -0.31
CA ALA A 161 17.06 8.62 0.41
C ALA A 161 17.88 9.29 1.53
N LYS A 162 18.71 8.54 2.24
CA LYS A 162 19.62 9.06 3.26
C LYS A 162 20.66 10.01 2.65
N GLY A 163 21.21 9.68 1.47
CA GLY A 163 22.08 10.56 0.71
C GLY A 163 21.42 11.89 0.32
N MET A 164 20.09 11.88 0.14
CA MET A 164 19.26 13.08 -0.09
C MET A 164 18.79 13.76 1.20
N GLN A 165 19.35 13.40 2.36
CA GLN A 165 19.00 13.95 3.68
C GLN A 165 17.54 13.64 4.10
N VAL A 166 16.92 12.58 3.58
CA VAL A 166 15.66 12.03 4.05
C VAL A 166 15.96 11.08 5.19
N LYS A 167 15.24 11.21 6.32
CA LYS A 167 15.27 10.21 7.37
C LYS A 167 14.72 8.90 6.79
N SER A 168 15.54 7.83 6.79
CA SER A 168 15.17 6.60 6.08
C SER A 168 15.65 5.35 6.80
N PHE A 169 14.85 4.29 6.68
CA PHE A 169 15.11 2.99 7.31
C PHE A 169 14.77 1.85 6.36
N ASN A 170 15.54 0.76 6.49
CA ASN A 170 15.23 -0.53 5.89
C ASN A 170 14.78 -1.47 7.01
N ILE A 171 13.53 -1.88 6.98
CA ILE A 171 12.89 -2.62 8.07
C ILE A 171 12.11 -3.83 7.55
N SER A 172 11.72 -4.74 8.43
CA SER A 172 10.77 -5.80 8.12
C SER A 172 9.33 -5.31 8.19
N ASP A 173 8.41 -6.10 7.67
CA ASP A 173 6.95 -5.89 7.75
C ASP A 173 6.33 -6.28 9.10
N ASP A 174 7.14 -6.47 10.12
CA ASP A 174 6.69 -6.70 11.49
C ASP A 174 5.96 -5.45 12.02
N PRO A 175 4.70 -5.60 12.50
CA PRO A 175 3.90 -4.47 12.97
C PRO A 175 4.56 -3.67 14.09
N LEU A 176 5.26 -4.33 15.02
CA LEU A 176 5.93 -3.66 16.13
C LEU A 176 7.12 -2.82 15.63
N ILE A 177 7.84 -3.34 14.64
CA ILE A 177 8.97 -2.64 14.04
C ILE A 177 8.47 -1.44 13.23
N ILE A 178 7.42 -1.60 12.41
CA ILE A 178 6.81 -0.49 11.67
C ILE A 178 6.35 0.60 12.63
N ASN A 179 5.56 0.25 13.64
CA ASN A 179 5.01 1.22 14.61
C ASN A 179 6.12 2.01 15.33
N LYS A 180 7.21 1.36 15.69
CA LYS A 180 8.39 2.01 16.30
C LYS A 180 8.97 3.12 15.44
N HIS A 181 8.95 2.99 14.11
CA HIS A 181 9.52 3.95 13.19
C HIS A 181 8.54 5.07 12.77
N LEU A 182 7.27 4.98 13.17
CA LEU A 182 6.25 5.99 12.90
C LEU A 182 6.17 7.10 13.97
N GLN A 183 7.09 7.13 14.93
CA GLN A 183 7.19 8.23 15.87
C GLN A 183 7.57 9.52 15.14
N ASN A 184 6.81 10.60 15.33
CA ASN A 184 7.02 11.88 14.65
C ASN A 184 7.02 11.77 13.11
N VAL A 185 6.14 10.94 12.58
CA VAL A 185 6.09 10.53 11.16
C VAL A 185 5.99 11.69 10.16
N PHE A 186 5.45 12.84 10.58
CA PHE A 186 5.25 14.01 9.71
C PHE A 186 6.03 15.26 10.12
N ASP A 187 7.00 15.14 11.03
CA ASP A 187 7.86 16.29 11.38
C ASP A 187 8.79 16.66 10.21
N PHE A 188 9.25 15.66 9.50
CA PHE A 188 10.14 15.78 8.31
C PHE A 188 9.84 14.62 7.36
N PRO A 189 10.31 14.70 6.09
CA PRO A 189 10.20 13.59 5.17
C PRO A 189 10.82 12.32 5.77
N LEU A 190 10.04 11.24 5.75
CA LEU A 190 10.44 9.93 6.21
C LEU A 190 10.28 8.91 5.08
N LEU A 191 11.26 8.04 4.89
CA LEU A 191 11.13 6.90 3.98
C LEU A 191 11.32 5.60 4.76
N LEU A 192 10.33 4.71 4.65
CA LEU A 192 10.43 3.35 5.14
C LEU A 192 10.50 2.40 3.95
N ASN A 193 11.66 1.77 3.75
CA ASN A 193 11.78 0.62 2.85
C ASN A 193 11.42 -0.63 3.67
N ILE A 194 10.26 -1.20 3.41
CA ILE A 194 9.71 -2.30 4.19
C ILE A 194 9.82 -3.59 3.40
N ASN A 195 10.73 -4.46 3.83
CA ASN A 195 10.91 -5.77 3.24
C ASN A 195 9.71 -6.65 3.56
N THR A 196 9.07 -7.16 2.54
CA THR A 196 7.85 -7.95 2.62
C THR A 196 7.82 -9.05 1.57
N VAL A 197 6.75 -9.82 1.53
CA VAL A 197 6.60 -10.94 0.58
C VAL A 197 5.30 -10.77 -0.18
N ARG A 198 5.39 -10.88 -1.49
CA ARG A 198 4.22 -11.03 -2.34
C ARG A 198 3.84 -12.51 -2.42
N LYS A 199 2.64 -12.87 -1.95
CA LYS A 199 2.20 -14.27 -1.88
C LYS A 199 1.74 -14.83 -3.23
N PHE A 200 1.15 -13.98 -4.07
CA PHE A 200 0.63 -14.38 -5.38
C PHE A 200 1.37 -13.69 -6.52
N TRP A 201 1.22 -14.22 -7.73
CA TRP A 201 1.78 -13.63 -8.94
C TRP A 201 1.46 -12.14 -9.05
N HIS A 202 2.29 -11.45 -9.83
CA HIS A 202 2.14 -10.01 -10.08
C HIS A 202 0.68 -9.62 -10.36
N ALA A 203 -0.02 -10.39 -11.20
CA ALA A 203 -1.44 -10.23 -11.48
C ALA A 203 -2.13 -11.59 -11.51
N GLY A 204 -3.06 -11.83 -10.58
CA GLY A 204 -3.80 -13.10 -10.48
C GLY A 204 -3.59 -13.79 -9.13
N ALA A 205 -4.01 -15.05 -9.05
CA ALA A 205 -4.02 -15.84 -7.82
C ALA A 205 -3.07 -17.06 -7.86
N GLY A 206 -2.17 -17.14 -8.84
CA GLY A 206 -1.08 -18.12 -8.83
C GLY A 206 -0.07 -17.76 -7.75
N THR A 207 0.50 -18.76 -7.06
CA THR A 207 1.51 -18.53 -6.01
C THR A 207 2.87 -18.16 -6.59
N ASP A 208 3.60 -17.28 -5.92
CA ASP A 208 5.01 -16.95 -6.25
C ASP A 208 6.02 -17.99 -5.68
N GLY A 209 5.53 -19.08 -5.14
CA GLY A 209 6.33 -20.13 -4.48
C GLY A 209 6.11 -20.18 -2.98
N GLU A 210 6.90 -21.02 -2.30
CA GLU A 210 6.92 -21.10 -0.83
C GLU A 210 7.77 -19.94 -0.30
N ASN A 211 7.13 -18.99 0.36
CA ASN A 211 7.75 -17.82 0.96
C ASN A 211 7.26 -17.62 2.39
N PHE A 212 7.99 -16.84 3.15
CA PHE A 212 7.57 -16.38 4.47
C PHE A 212 6.20 -15.70 4.36
N ASP A 213 5.29 -16.02 5.29
CA ASP A 213 3.95 -15.44 5.38
C ASP A 213 3.76 -14.78 6.74
N ARG A 214 3.84 -13.44 6.77
CA ARG A 214 3.63 -12.67 8.01
C ARG A 214 2.26 -12.95 8.62
N TYR A 215 1.25 -13.11 7.80
CA TYR A 215 -0.10 -13.35 8.28
C TYR A 215 -0.21 -14.68 9.07
N GLU A 216 0.43 -15.73 8.57
CA GLU A 216 0.47 -17.02 9.26
C GLU A 216 1.29 -16.97 10.55
N GLU A 217 2.37 -16.19 10.59
CA GLU A 217 3.15 -16.02 11.81
C GLU A 217 2.35 -15.28 12.88
N GLU A 218 1.63 -14.22 12.51
CA GLU A 218 0.77 -13.49 13.43
C GLU A 218 -0.41 -14.36 13.94
N LEU A 219 -1.02 -15.17 13.07
CA LEU A 219 -2.06 -16.13 13.48
C LEU A 219 -1.51 -17.13 14.51
N LYS A 220 -0.30 -17.64 14.32
CA LYS A 220 0.35 -18.54 15.29
C LYS A 220 0.60 -17.81 16.62
N TYR A 221 1.07 -16.56 16.57
CA TYR A 221 1.35 -15.77 17.76
C TYR A 221 0.08 -15.49 18.58
N PHE A 222 -1.02 -15.11 17.93
CA PHE A 222 -2.30 -14.81 18.59
C PHE A 222 -3.15 -16.06 18.88
N GLY A 223 -2.82 -17.23 18.33
CA GLY A 223 -3.47 -18.51 18.61
C GLY A 223 -4.98 -18.48 18.38
N ASP A 224 -5.76 -18.90 19.38
CA ASP A 224 -7.22 -19.01 19.27
C ASP A 224 -7.91 -17.66 19.02
N GLU A 225 -7.39 -16.58 19.60
CA GLU A 225 -7.93 -15.22 19.38
C GLU A 225 -7.71 -14.79 17.92
N GLY A 226 -6.50 -14.97 17.39
CA GLY A 226 -6.19 -14.68 15.99
C GLY A 226 -7.06 -15.49 15.03
N ASN A 227 -7.23 -16.79 15.30
CA ASN A 227 -8.07 -17.66 14.49
C ASN A 227 -9.55 -17.24 14.52
N ALA A 228 -10.05 -16.77 15.65
CA ALA A 228 -11.43 -16.29 15.77
C ALA A 228 -11.64 -14.99 14.96
N ILE A 229 -10.69 -14.05 15.02
CA ILE A 229 -10.69 -12.81 14.24
C ILE A 229 -10.62 -13.13 12.74
N ASP A 230 -9.71 -14.01 12.33
CA ASP A 230 -9.57 -14.44 10.93
C ASP A 230 -10.85 -15.02 10.39
N LYS A 231 -11.47 -15.95 11.13
CA LYS A 231 -12.76 -16.56 10.74
C LYS A 231 -13.86 -15.50 10.61
N HIS A 232 -13.93 -14.58 11.55
CA HIS A 232 -14.90 -13.48 11.52
C HIS A 232 -14.72 -12.62 10.27
N ASN A 233 -13.49 -12.19 9.99
CA ASN A 233 -13.17 -11.36 8.84
C ASN A 233 -13.42 -12.09 7.50
N LYS A 234 -13.08 -13.36 7.39
CA LYS A 234 -13.41 -14.19 6.23
C LYS A 234 -14.91 -14.24 5.96
N ASN A 235 -15.72 -14.40 7.01
CA ASN A 235 -17.17 -14.38 6.87
C ASN A 235 -17.68 -13.01 6.42
N LEU A 236 -17.17 -11.90 6.99
CA LEU A 236 -17.52 -10.55 6.55
C LEU A 236 -17.26 -10.33 5.06
N VAL A 237 -16.12 -10.81 4.56
CA VAL A 237 -15.77 -10.70 3.14
C VAL A 237 -16.70 -11.57 2.29
N LEU A 238 -16.98 -12.80 2.69
CA LEU A 238 -17.90 -13.70 1.97
C LEU A 238 -19.31 -13.12 1.89
N ASP A 239 -19.83 -12.63 3.02
CA ASP A 239 -21.14 -12.00 3.10
C ASP A 239 -21.21 -10.74 2.22
N ALA A 240 -20.14 -9.94 2.19
CA ALA A 240 -20.07 -8.77 1.33
C ALA A 240 -20.11 -9.15 -0.16
N TRP A 241 -19.34 -10.18 -0.56
CA TRP A 241 -19.39 -10.70 -1.93
C TRP A 241 -20.78 -11.22 -2.28
N GLN A 242 -21.42 -12.00 -1.40
CA GLN A 242 -22.75 -12.53 -1.64
C GLN A 242 -23.76 -11.39 -1.84
N ARG A 243 -23.80 -10.42 -0.92
CA ARG A 243 -24.67 -9.23 -1.05
C ARG A 243 -24.47 -8.51 -2.37
N GLN A 244 -23.22 -8.34 -2.82
CA GLN A 244 -22.98 -7.64 -4.08
C GLN A 244 -23.36 -8.50 -5.29
N LEU A 245 -23.17 -9.81 -5.26
CA LEU A 245 -23.55 -10.69 -6.35
C LEU A 245 -25.07 -10.82 -6.52
N GLU A 246 -25.84 -10.66 -5.45
CA GLU A 246 -27.32 -10.67 -5.46
C GLU A 246 -27.93 -9.36 -6.00
N LYS A 247 -27.18 -8.27 -6.03
CA LYS A 247 -27.61 -7.02 -6.68
C LYS A 247 -27.58 -7.21 -8.20
N GLN A 248 -28.75 -7.13 -8.82
CA GLN A 248 -28.88 -7.17 -10.29
C GLN A 248 -28.54 -5.83 -10.94
#